data_df542415b130494c783597271b2adcc6
#
_entry.id   df542415b130494c783597271b2adcc6
#
_cell.length_a   1.000
_cell.length_b   1.000
_cell.length_c   1.000
_cell.angle_alpha   90.00
_cell.angle_beta   90.00
_cell.angle_gamma   90.00
#
_symmetry.space_group_name_H-M   'P 1'
#
loop_
_entity.id
_entity.type
_entity.pdbx_description
1 polymer ?
#
loop_
_entity_poly.entity_id
_entity_poly.type
_entity_poly.pdbx_seq_one_letter_code
_entity_poly.pdbx_strand_id
1 'polypeptide(L)'
;KAAGVRVQVDRGRGSFGRRVTDWEIKGVPIRVEVGPRDLAQGLVTLVRRDDGAKVQVGVDAVVAQAPAVLAAMQSDIFEGARRRLLDSTFDVASIPEAMEAATTGFARLPWSAVGEAGEAQLKTEAITVRCLQRKDGSIPVSDTEDGLDCIVAKSY
;
A
#
# COMPACT_ATOMS: atom_id res chain seq x y z
N LYS A 1 24.80 -6.26 8.07
CA LYS A 1 24.30 -7.59 8.50
C LYS A 1 24.08 -7.66 10.02
N ALA A 2 24.97 -7.08 10.83
CA ALA A 2 24.80 -7.07 12.29
C ALA A 2 23.51 -6.37 12.78
N ALA A 3 23.01 -5.39 12.02
CA ALA A 3 21.76 -4.67 12.30
C ALA A 3 20.51 -5.32 11.68
N GLY A 4 20.57 -6.59 11.26
CA GLY A 4 19.43 -7.32 10.66
C GLY A 4 19.06 -6.88 9.25
N VAL A 5 19.75 -5.91 8.65
CA VAL A 5 19.47 -5.42 7.29
C VAL A 5 20.17 -6.28 6.26
N ARG A 6 19.42 -6.73 5.24
CA ARG A 6 19.98 -7.39 4.06
C ARG A 6 20.61 -6.35 3.15
N VAL A 7 21.87 -6.51 2.83
CA VAL A 7 22.62 -5.54 2.03
C VAL A 7 23.25 -6.22 0.82
N GLN A 8 23.07 -5.61 -0.35
CA GLN A 8 23.74 -5.95 -1.59
C GLN A 8 24.61 -4.78 -2.02
N VAL A 9 25.89 -5.05 -2.31
CA VAL A 9 26.80 -4.04 -2.86
C VAL A 9 26.84 -4.19 -4.36
N ASP A 10 26.46 -3.13 -5.08
CA ASP A 10 26.53 -3.09 -6.52
C ASP A 10 27.86 -2.42 -6.95
N ARG A 11 28.70 -3.18 -7.65
CA ARG A 11 29.97 -2.74 -8.26
C ARG A 11 29.96 -2.91 -9.78
N GLY A 12 28.77 -3.00 -10.38
CA GLY A 12 28.59 -3.20 -11.82
C GLY A 12 29.20 -2.08 -12.66
N ARG A 13 29.52 -2.40 -13.92
CA ARG A 13 30.14 -1.48 -14.89
C ARG A 13 29.13 -0.71 -15.75
N GLY A 14 27.82 -0.92 -15.59
CA GLY A 14 26.76 -0.22 -16.34
C GLY A 14 26.63 1.25 -15.92
N SER A 15 25.85 2.02 -16.72
CA SER A 15 25.52 3.40 -16.34
C SER A 15 24.79 3.44 -15.00
N PHE A 16 25.00 4.50 -14.24
CA PHE A 16 24.37 4.66 -12.94
C PHE A 16 22.85 4.53 -13.01
N GLY A 17 22.20 5.24 -13.96
CA GLY A 17 20.73 5.21 -14.11
C GLY A 17 20.19 3.80 -14.38
N ARG A 18 20.81 3.01 -15.28
CA ARG A 18 20.38 1.65 -15.55
C ARG A 18 20.47 0.76 -14.31
N ARG A 19 21.57 0.85 -13.57
CA ARG A 19 21.76 0.09 -12.34
C ARG A 19 20.73 0.45 -11.26
N VAL A 20 20.40 1.73 -11.15
CA VAL A 20 19.33 2.21 -10.26
C VAL A 20 18.00 1.56 -10.63
N THR A 21 17.60 1.65 -11.90
CA THR A 21 16.34 1.05 -12.39
C THR A 21 16.31 -0.48 -12.16
N ASP A 22 17.41 -1.18 -12.41
CA ASP A 22 17.49 -2.63 -12.21
C ASP A 22 17.23 -3.02 -10.73
N TRP A 23 17.68 -2.21 -9.76
CA TRP A 23 17.45 -2.45 -8.34
C TRP A 23 16.04 -2.01 -7.90
N GLU A 24 15.52 -0.95 -8.47
CA GLU A 24 14.13 -0.50 -8.22
C GLU A 24 13.11 -1.53 -8.69
N ILE A 25 13.30 -2.13 -9.88
CA ILE A 25 12.46 -3.22 -10.40
C ILE A 25 12.53 -4.47 -9.48
N LYS A 26 13.69 -4.77 -8.90
CA LYS A 26 13.85 -5.85 -7.92
C LYS A 26 13.22 -5.54 -6.56
N GLY A 27 12.68 -4.35 -6.37
CA GLY A 27 11.98 -3.97 -5.15
C GLY A 27 12.88 -3.55 -3.99
N VAL A 28 14.14 -3.18 -4.25
CA VAL A 28 15.04 -2.69 -3.19
C VAL A 28 14.50 -1.37 -2.62
N PRO A 29 14.16 -1.31 -1.33
CA PRO A 29 13.45 -0.16 -0.76
C PRO A 29 14.35 1.07 -0.57
N ILE A 30 15.59 0.87 -0.18
CA ILE A 30 16.55 1.95 0.09
C ILE A 30 17.83 1.72 -0.72
N ARG A 31 18.29 2.76 -1.35
CA ARG A 31 19.59 2.83 -2.03
C ARG A 31 20.55 3.73 -1.23
N VAL A 32 21.75 3.26 -1.01
CA VAL A 32 22.85 4.06 -0.46
C VAL A 32 23.78 4.43 -1.61
N GLU A 33 23.81 5.70 -1.95
CA GLU A 33 24.72 6.25 -2.96
C GLU A 33 26.01 6.68 -2.28
N VAL A 34 27.12 6.16 -2.79
CA VAL A 34 28.45 6.42 -2.24
C VAL A 34 29.28 7.10 -3.32
N GLY A 35 29.40 8.41 -3.23
CA GLY A 35 30.17 9.23 -4.15
C GLY A 35 31.49 9.73 -3.56
N PRO A 36 32.54 9.97 -4.36
CA PRO A 36 33.82 10.44 -3.84
C PRO A 36 33.75 11.81 -3.17
N ARG A 37 32.82 12.69 -3.62
CA ARG A 37 32.60 14.01 -3.01
C ARG A 37 31.96 13.91 -1.63
N ASP A 38 30.94 13.04 -1.49
CA ASP A 38 30.28 12.85 -0.22
C ASP A 38 31.21 12.16 0.77
N LEU A 39 31.96 11.13 0.32
CA LEU A 39 32.95 10.45 1.15
C LEU A 39 34.04 11.36 1.67
N ALA A 40 34.48 12.32 0.88
CA ALA A 40 35.48 13.30 1.32
C ALA A 40 34.99 14.14 2.50
N GLN A 41 33.66 14.22 2.69
CA GLN A 41 32.99 14.90 3.79
C GLN A 41 32.50 13.92 4.88
N GLY A 42 32.82 12.63 4.77
CA GLY A 42 32.34 11.58 5.67
C GLY A 42 30.84 11.27 5.51
N LEU A 43 30.24 11.60 4.35
CA LEU A 43 28.81 11.46 4.08
C LEU A 43 28.52 10.40 3.02
N VAL A 44 27.30 9.91 3.03
CA VAL A 44 26.64 9.13 1.96
C VAL A 44 25.21 9.59 1.80
N THR A 45 24.57 9.28 0.66
CA THR A 45 23.17 9.65 0.42
C THR A 45 22.28 8.42 0.49
N LEU A 46 21.30 8.43 1.40
CA LEU A 46 20.19 7.47 1.44
C LEU A 46 19.08 7.96 0.51
N VAL A 47 18.57 7.08 -0.34
CA VAL A 47 17.49 7.38 -1.27
C VAL A 47 16.37 6.37 -1.06
N ARG A 48 15.18 6.84 -0.76
CA ARG A 48 13.95 6.04 -0.68
C ARG A 48 13.41 5.75 -2.07
N ARG A 49 12.93 4.53 -2.30
CA ARG A 49 12.35 4.15 -3.59
C ARG A 49 10.92 4.65 -3.77
N ASP A 50 10.13 4.73 -2.69
CA ASP A 50 8.69 5.03 -2.73
C ASP A 50 8.38 6.48 -3.15
N ASP A 51 9.18 7.44 -2.69
CA ASP A 51 8.99 8.89 -2.93
C ASP A 51 10.21 9.57 -3.58
N GLY A 52 11.32 8.85 -3.72
CA GLY A 52 12.58 9.39 -4.25
C GLY A 52 13.31 10.33 -3.29
N ALA A 53 12.86 10.46 -2.03
CA ALA A 53 13.49 11.36 -1.06
C ALA A 53 14.95 10.98 -0.82
N LYS A 54 15.80 12.01 -0.74
CA LYS A 54 17.25 11.90 -0.53
C LYS A 54 17.65 12.56 0.76
N VAL A 55 18.42 11.84 1.57
CA VAL A 55 18.96 12.34 2.83
C VAL A 55 20.45 12.03 2.90
N GLN A 56 21.27 13.05 3.14
CA GLN A 56 22.69 12.85 3.45
C GLN A 56 22.86 12.46 4.92
N VAL A 57 23.66 11.44 5.14
CA VAL A 57 23.93 10.91 6.48
C VAL A 57 25.44 10.63 6.64
N GLY A 58 25.94 10.74 7.86
CA GLY A 58 27.32 10.32 8.16
C GLY A 58 27.51 8.83 7.87
N VAL A 59 28.65 8.46 7.34
CA VAL A 59 29.01 7.05 7.05
C VAL A 59 28.78 6.17 8.29
N ASP A 60 29.17 6.65 9.48
CA ASP A 60 29.02 5.92 10.73
C ASP A 60 27.55 5.81 11.21
N ALA A 61 26.69 6.73 10.77
CA ALA A 61 25.27 6.77 11.14
C ALA A 61 24.39 5.85 10.27
N VAL A 62 24.84 5.42 9.09
CA VAL A 62 24.05 4.62 8.13
C VAL A 62 23.44 3.39 8.76
N VAL A 63 24.22 2.67 9.59
CA VAL A 63 23.80 1.41 10.21
C VAL A 63 22.62 1.61 11.16
N ALA A 64 22.62 2.73 11.88
CA ALA A 64 21.53 3.07 12.80
C ALA A 64 20.33 3.67 12.07
N GLN A 65 20.56 4.48 11.03
CA GLN A 65 19.49 5.19 10.32
C GLN A 65 18.73 4.33 9.31
N ALA A 66 19.38 3.39 8.64
CA ALA A 66 18.74 2.57 7.62
C ALA A 66 17.51 1.79 8.13
N PRO A 67 17.53 1.13 9.31
CA PRO A 67 16.33 0.50 9.88
C PRO A 67 15.19 1.49 10.15
N ALA A 68 15.51 2.69 10.67
CA ALA A 68 14.51 3.72 10.95
C ALA A 68 13.85 4.24 9.66
N VAL A 69 14.63 4.45 8.60
CA VAL A 69 14.11 4.85 7.28
C VAL A 69 13.23 3.74 6.68
N LEU A 70 13.61 2.47 6.82
CA LEU A 70 12.79 1.33 6.37
C LEU A 70 11.45 1.27 7.11
N ALA A 71 11.46 1.46 8.43
CA ALA A 71 10.24 1.47 9.24
C ALA A 71 9.32 2.64 8.87
N ALA A 72 9.87 3.84 8.72
CA ALA A 72 9.12 5.02 8.28
C ALA A 72 8.51 4.80 6.88
N MET A 73 9.30 4.30 5.92
CA MET A 73 8.82 3.98 4.58
C MET A 73 7.66 2.97 4.61
N GLN A 74 7.75 1.92 5.42
CA GLN A 74 6.68 0.92 5.57
C GLN A 74 5.40 1.57 6.12
N SER A 75 5.53 2.43 7.13
CA SER A 75 4.41 3.17 7.71
C SER A 75 3.76 4.11 6.69
N ASP A 76 4.56 4.88 5.96
CA ASP A 76 4.07 5.85 4.97
C ASP A 76 3.31 5.16 3.82
N ILE A 77 3.85 4.04 3.32
CA ILE A 77 3.19 3.23 2.28
C ILE A 77 1.86 2.66 2.80
N PHE A 78 1.85 2.13 4.03
CA PHE A 78 0.65 1.57 4.66
C PHE A 78 -0.42 2.66 4.86
N GLU A 79 -0.07 3.79 5.45
CA GLU A 79 -1.01 4.88 5.68
C GLU A 79 -1.51 5.50 4.36
N GLY A 80 -0.65 5.57 3.35
CA GLY A 80 -1.06 5.98 2.01
C GLY A 80 -2.08 5.01 1.38
N ALA A 81 -1.88 3.71 1.52
CA ALA A 81 -2.81 2.69 1.04
C ALA A 81 -4.14 2.73 1.81
N ARG A 82 -4.05 2.84 3.15
CA ARG A 82 -5.22 2.96 4.03
C ARG A 82 -6.06 4.18 3.69
N ARG A 83 -5.43 5.33 3.48
CA ARG A 83 -6.13 6.56 3.09
C ARG A 83 -6.85 6.38 1.75
N ARG A 84 -6.17 5.86 0.71
CA ARG A 84 -6.81 5.59 -0.58
C ARG A 84 -8.02 4.65 -0.45
N LEU A 85 -7.92 3.61 0.38
CA LEU A 85 -9.05 2.71 0.62
C LEU A 85 -10.23 3.45 1.25
N LEU A 86 -9.99 4.26 2.29
CA LEU A 86 -11.04 5.03 2.96
C LEU A 86 -11.67 6.06 2.02
N ASP A 87 -10.86 6.80 1.27
CA ASP A 87 -11.31 7.84 0.33
C ASP A 87 -12.11 7.24 -0.84
N SER A 88 -11.90 5.96 -1.16
CA SER A 88 -12.58 5.23 -2.23
C SER A 88 -13.74 4.36 -1.72
N THR A 89 -14.09 4.40 -0.44
CA THR A 89 -15.18 3.62 0.13
C THR A 89 -16.34 4.54 0.52
N PHE A 90 -17.48 4.35 -0.11
CA PHE A 90 -18.66 5.19 0.07
C PHE A 90 -19.73 4.44 0.86
N ASP A 91 -20.22 5.07 1.94
CA ASP A 91 -21.37 4.56 2.69
C ASP A 91 -22.67 4.91 1.95
N VAL A 92 -23.45 3.90 1.61
CA VAL A 92 -24.70 4.03 0.85
C VAL A 92 -25.81 3.21 1.51
N ALA A 93 -27.05 3.49 1.17
CA ALA A 93 -28.20 2.85 1.80
C ALA A 93 -28.96 1.89 0.86
N SER A 94 -28.74 1.98 -0.44
CA SER A 94 -29.51 1.25 -1.45
C SER A 94 -28.65 0.63 -2.55
N ILE A 95 -29.20 -0.39 -3.23
CA ILE A 95 -28.54 -1.03 -4.37
C ILE A 95 -28.25 -0.05 -5.53
N PRO A 96 -29.17 0.86 -5.94
CA PRO A 96 -28.86 1.84 -6.97
C PRO A 96 -27.69 2.76 -6.62
N GLU A 97 -27.64 3.25 -5.37
CA GLU A 97 -26.50 4.05 -4.89
C GLU A 97 -25.20 3.23 -4.88
N ALA A 98 -25.29 1.96 -4.51
CA ALA A 98 -24.12 1.07 -4.54
C ALA A 98 -23.61 0.82 -5.97
N MET A 99 -24.51 0.71 -6.95
CA MET A 99 -24.13 0.61 -8.37
C MET A 99 -23.40 1.85 -8.86
N GLU A 100 -23.85 3.04 -8.50
CA GLU A 100 -23.19 4.31 -8.85
C GLU A 100 -21.81 4.39 -8.18
N ALA A 101 -21.72 4.20 -6.87
CA ALA A 101 -20.48 4.27 -6.11
C ALA A 101 -19.43 3.25 -6.58
N ALA A 102 -19.86 2.04 -6.94
CA ALA A 102 -19.00 0.96 -7.42
C ALA A 102 -18.33 1.26 -8.79
N THR A 103 -18.75 2.31 -9.50
CA THR A 103 -18.07 2.73 -10.75
C THR A 103 -16.69 3.33 -10.51
N THR A 104 -16.48 3.93 -9.35
CA THR A 104 -15.25 4.66 -9.01
C THR A 104 -14.51 4.10 -7.79
N GLY A 105 -15.15 3.21 -7.00
CA GLY A 105 -14.56 2.70 -5.78
C GLY A 105 -15.32 1.49 -5.21
N PHE A 106 -15.47 1.51 -3.90
CA PHE A 106 -16.21 0.51 -3.14
C PHE A 106 -17.48 1.15 -2.56
N ALA A 107 -18.57 0.42 -2.56
CA ALA A 107 -19.75 0.81 -1.80
C ALA A 107 -19.89 -0.08 -0.56
N ARG A 108 -20.16 0.53 0.60
CA ARG A 108 -20.47 -0.15 1.84
C ARG A 108 -21.93 0.11 2.20
N LEU A 109 -22.69 -0.95 2.39
CA LEU A 109 -24.11 -0.85 2.74
C LEU A 109 -24.54 -2.01 3.63
N PRO A 110 -25.70 -1.86 4.36
CA PRO A 110 -26.21 -2.94 5.19
C PRO A 110 -26.46 -4.21 4.37
N TRP A 111 -25.97 -5.36 4.85
CA TRP A 111 -26.22 -6.66 4.20
C TRP A 111 -27.71 -6.97 4.09
N SER A 112 -28.51 -6.53 5.06
CA SER A 112 -29.98 -6.66 5.02
C SER A 112 -30.66 -5.95 3.84
N ALA A 113 -30.00 -4.94 3.25
CA ALA A 113 -30.50 -4.23 2.06
C ALA A 113 -30.12 -4.94 0.75
N VAL A 114 -29.20 -5.87 0.79
CA VAL A 114 -28.68 -6.61 -0.38
C VAL A 114 -29.18 -8.06 -0.37
N GLY A 115 -28.74 -8.87 0.56
CA GLY A 115 -29.05 -10.28 0.61
C GLY A 115 -28.72 -11.02 -0.70
N GLU A 116 -29.19 -12.24 -0.84
CA GLU A 116 -28.97 -13.02 -2.08
C GLU A 116 -29.64 -12.41 -3.31
N ALA A 117 -30.83 -11.83 -3.15
CA ALA A 117 -31.56 -11.20 -4.26
C ALA A 117 -30.86 -9.94 -4.78
N GLY A 118 -30.37 -9.09 -3.87
CA GLY A 118 -29.61 -7.91 -4.24
C GLY A 118 -28.25 -8.24 -4.82
N GLU A 119 -27.60 -9.30 -4.34
CA GLU A 119 -26.36 -9.80 -4.95
C GLU A 119 -26.57 -10.23 -6.41
N ALA A 120 -27.68 -10.92 -6.70
CA ALA A 120 -28.03 -11.30 -8.07
C ALA A 120 -28.26 -10.06 -8.95
N GLN A 121 -28.90 -9.01 -8.42
CA GLN A 121 -29.09 -7.74 -9.12
C GLN A 121 -27.75 -7.02 -9.38
N LEU A 122 -26.86 -6.92 -8.41
CA LEU A 122 -25.54 -6.31 -8.55
C LEU A 122 -24.70 -7.02 -9.62
N LYS A 123 -24.79 -8.34 -9.71
CA LYS A 123 -24.09 -9.15 -10.72
C LYS A 123 -24.45 -8.80 -12.15
N THR A 124 -25.67 -8.29 -12.42
CA THR A 124 -26.06 -7.85 -13.79
C THR A 124 -25.21 -6.68 -14.29
N GLU A 125 -24.69 -5.87 -13.37
CA GLU A 125 -23.80 -4.72 -13.65
C GLU A 125 -22.30 -5.05 -13.42
N ALA A 126 -21.96 -6.34 -13.33
CA ALA A 126 -20.62 -6.81 -13.03
C ALA A 126 -20.09 -6.30 -11.66
N ILE A 127 -21.00 -6.10 -10.69
CA ILE A 127 -20.66 -5.72 -9.32
C ILE A 127 -20.80 -6.95 -8.43
N THR A 128 -19.84 -7.18 -7.56
CA THR A 128 -19.80 -8.35 -6.68
C THR A 128 -19.56 -7.95 -5.23
N VAL A 129 -20.13 -8.72 -4.32
CA VAL A 129 -19.82 -8.64 -2.89
C VAL A 129 -18.38 -9.10 -2.68
N ARG A 130 -17.57 -8.27 -2.05
CA ARG A 130 -16.14 -8.52 -1.75
C ARG A 130 -15.95 -9.15 -0.38
N CYS A 131 -16.68 -8.65 0.60
CA CYS A 131 -16.72 -9.21 1.94
C CYS A 131 -17.96 -8.73 2.70
N LEU A 132 -18.29 -9.46 3.76
CA LEU A 132 -19.15 -9.01 4.84
C LEU A 132 -18.26 -8.56 6.01
N GLN A 133 -18.69 -7.55 6.73
CA GLN A 133 -17.99 -7.05 7.92
C GLN A 133 -18.97 -6.56 8.98
N ARG A 134 -18.53 -6.60 10.24
CA ARG A 134 -19.23 -5.93 11.33
C ARG A 134 -19.01 -4.43 11.27
N LYS A 135 -19.76 -3.65 12.05
CA LYS A 135 -19.64 -2.18 12.11
C LYS A 135 -18.24 -1.68 12.53
N ASP A 136 -17.50 -2.48 13.26
CA ASP A 136 -16.12 -2.21 13.66
C ASP A 136 -15.08 -2.62 12.59
N GLY A 137 -15.54 -3.13 11.44
CA GLY A 137 -14.69 -3.59 10.35
C GLY A 137 -14.14 -5.01 10.52
N SER A 138 -14.44 -5.71 11.62
CA SER A 138 -14.04 -7.09 11.82
C SER A 138 -14.85 -8.05 10.93
N ILE A 139 -14.22 -9.20 10.60
CA ILE A 139 -14.85 -10.24 9.76
C ILE A 139 -15.83 -11.04 10.61
N PRO A 140 -17.09 -11.26 10.16
CA PRO A 140 -18.06 -12.07 10.87
C PRO A 140 -17.68 -13.56 10.82
N VAL A 141 -18.22 -14.34 11.77
CA VAL A 141 -18.11 -15.81 11.79
C VAL A 141 -19.13 -16.43 10.83
N SER A 142 -20.29 -15.78 10.65
CA SER A 142 -21.37 -16.20 9.75
C SER A 142 -21.97 -15.02 9.03
N ASP A 143 -22.49 -15.24 7.83
CA ASP A 143 -23.27 -14.28 7.04
C ASP A 143 -24.68 -14.03 7.62
N THR A 144 -25.08 -14.83 8.58
CA THR A 144 -26.36 -14.72 9.30
C THR A 144 -26.29 -13.86 10.56
N GLU A 145 -25.14 -13.28 10.89
CA GLU A 145 -25.02 -12.34 12.00
C GLU A 145 -25.84 -11.07 11.72
N ASP A 146 -26.44 -10.52 12.77
CA ASP A 146 -27.22 -9.28 12.67
C ASP A 146 -26.33 -8.06 12.47
N GLY A 147 -26.84 -7.07 11.72
CA GLY A 147 -26.19 -5.77 11.59
C GLY A 147 -24.90 -5.74 10.77
N LEU A 148 -24.69 -6.74 9.91
CA LEU A 148 -23.56 -6.76 8.99
C LEU A 148 -23.68 -5.70 7.91
N ASP A 149 -22.54 -5.18 7.49
CA ASP A 149 -22.35 -4.45 6.25
C ASP A 149 -21.69 -5.35 5.19
N CYS A 150 -22.04 -5.14 3.93
CA CYS A 150 -21.29 -5.70 2.81
C CYS A 150 -20.50 -4.61 2.09
N ILE A 151 -19.36 -5.00 1.56
CA ILE A 151 -18.56 -4.20 0.65
C ILE A 151 -18.75 -4.76 -0.75
N VAL A 152 -19.16 -3.90 -1.68
CA VAL A 152 -19.33 -4.27 -3.09
C VAL A 152 -18.44 -3.40 -3.98
N ALA A 153 -18.01 -3.96 -5.10
CA ALA A 153 -17.23 -3.25 -6.09
C ALA A 153 -17.39 -3.91 -7.47
N LYS A 154 -17.08 -3.15 -8.52
CA LYS A 154 -17.08 -3.65 -9.89
C LYS A 154 -16.02 -4.74 -10.05
N SER A 155 -16.39 -5.85 -10.69
CA SER A 155 -15.44 -6.89 -11.11
C SER A 155 -14.77 -6.50 -12.43
N TYR A 156 -13.54 -6.98 -12.61
CA TYR A 156 -12.78 -6.74 -13.85
C TYR A 156 -13.31 -7.60 -15.01
#